data_0c78954f665392d2c29c27a8361ad555
#
_entry.id   0c78954f665392d2c29c27a8361ad555
#
_cell.length_a   1.000
_cell.length_b   1.000
_cell.length_c   1.000
_cell.angle_alpha   90.00
_cell.angle_beta   90.00
_cell.angle_gamma   90.00
#
_symmetry.space_group_name_H-M   'P 1'
#
loop_
_entity.id
_entity.type
_entity.pdbx_description
1 polymer ?
#
loop_
_entity_poly.entity_id
_entity_poly.type
_entity_poly.pdbx_seq_one_letter_code
_entity_poly.pdbx_strand_id
1 'polypeptide(L)'
;MAKAKFERTKPHCNIGTIGHVDHGKTTLTAAITKVLSERVAGNAAVDFANIDKAPEERERGITISTAHVEYETEKRHYAHVDCPGHADYVKNMITGAAQMDGAILVVAATDGVMAQTKEHILLSRQVGVPYIVVFMNKTDQVDDPELLELVEMEIRDLLNEYDFPGDDTPIIKGSAYLALTSDSKDPNAPEYACIHELMDAVDEFIPTPDRKADQPFLMPVEDVFTITGRGTVATGRVERGQIRTSEEVEIVGLTDEKRKVVVTGLEMFRKTLDYAEAGDNVGVLLRGVQRTDIQRGQVLAKPGTIHPHTKFRGQVYVLTKDEGGRHTPFFNNYRPQFYFRTTDVTGTISLPEGTEMCMPGDNVEMDVELITPIAIEVGLRFAIREGGRTVGSGAVIAINE
;
A
#
# COMPACT_ATOMS: atom_id res chain seq x y z
N MET A 1 -4.14 32.60 -3.80
CA MET A 1 -5.22 32.28 -2.85
C MET A 1 -4.62 31.41 -1.75
N ALA A 2 -5.00 31.61 -0.47
CA ALA A 2 -4.62 30.71 0.61
C ALA A 2 -5.27 29.33 0.34
N LYS A 3 -4.50 28.24 0.56
CA LYS A 3 -5.06 26.88 0.49
C LYS A 3 -6.07 26.67 1.61
N ALA A 4 -7.10 25.86 1.36
CA ALA A 4 -8.03 25.46 2.39
C ALA A 4 -7.27 24.67 3.49
N LYS A 5 -7.77 24.78 4.72
CA LYS A 5 -7.26 24.00 5.83
C LYS A 5 -8.00 22.66 5.90
N PHE A 6 -7.28 21.57 6.18
CA PHE A 6 -7.90 20.28 6.43
C PHE A 6 -8.50 20.26 7.83
N GLU A 7 -9.76 19.87 7.92
CA GLU A 7 -10.48 19.72 9.19
C GLU A 7 -10.70 18.24 9.48
N ARG A 8 -10.28 17.78 10.65
CA ARG A 8 -10.44 16.38 11.09
C ARG A 8 -11.82 16.21 11.74
N THR A 9 -12.84 16.02 10.91
CA THR A 9 -14.24 15.86 11.36
C THR A 9 -14.65 14.41 11.57
N LYS A 10 -13.95 13.47 10.92
CA LYS A 10 -14.22 12.03 10.95
C LYS A 10 -12.95 11.22 11.18
N PRO A 11 -13.07 9.98 11.71
CA PRO A 11 -11.93 9.06 11.76
C PRO A 11 -11.36 8.83 10.37
N HIS A 12 -10.02 8.80 10.26
CA HIS A 12 -9.31 8.59 9.01
C HIS A 12 -8.91 7.12 8.83
N CYS A 13 -9.13 6.57 7.64
CA CYS A 13 -8.75 5.23 7.26
C CYS A 13 -8.09 5.22 5.87
N ASN A 14 -6.98 4.49 5.74
CA ASN A 14 -6.32 4.29 4.46
C ASN A 14 -6.78 2.96 3.88
N ILE A 15 -7.38 2.98 2.70
CA ILE A 15 -7.75 1.77 1.96
C ILE A 15 -7.15 1.83 0.56
N GLY A 16 -7.22 0.74 -0.18
CA GLY A 16 -6.82 0.77 -1.57
C GLY A 16 -7.32 -0.44 -2.33
N THR A 17 -7.25 -0.34 -3.66
CA THR A 17 -7.62 -1.40 -4.58
C THR A 17 -6.42 -2.25 -4.95
N ILE A 18 -6.57 -3.58 -4.83
CA ILE A 18 -5.61 -4.59 -5.24
C ILE A 18 -6.30 -5.62 -6.15
N GLY A 19 -5.53 -6.41 -6.88
CA GLY A 19 -6.05 -7.46 -7.76
C GLY A 19 -5.38 -7.44 -9.14
N HIS A 20 -5.80 -8.38 -9.99
CA HIS A 20 -5.21 -8.60 -11.31
C HIS A 20 -5.34 -7.37 -12.23
N VAL A 21 -4.47 -7.28 -13.25
CA VAL A 21 -4.62 -6.31 -14.34
C VAL A 21 -5.98 -6.52 -15.04
N ASP A 22 -6.60 -5.47 -15.53
CA ASP A 22 -7.89 -5.48 -16.24
C ASP A 22 -9.11 -5.95 -15.42
N HIS A 23 -8.98 -6.26 -14.12
CA HIS A 23 -10.13 -6.54 -13.25
C HIS A 23 -10.96 -5.29 -12.88
N GLY A 24 -10.50 -4.09 -13.26
CA GLY A 24 -11.27 -2.85 -13.12
C GLY A 24 -11.05 -2.09 -11.81
N LYS A 25 -9.85 -2.17 -11.20
CA LYS A 25 -9.47 -1.44 -9.98
C LYS A 25 -9.66 0.07 -10.11
N THR A 26 -9.04 0.67 -11.11
CA THR A 26 -9.13 2.12 -11.37
C THR A 26 -10.55 2.54 -11.75
N THR A 27 -11.29 1.69 -12.48
CA THR A 27 -12.71 1.92 -12.77
C THR A 27 -13.55 1.94 -11.50
N LEU A 28 -13.29 1.01 -10.57
CA LEU A 28 -13.96 0.97 -9.27
C LEU A 28 -13.62 2.20 -8.43
N THR A 29 -12.35 2.60 -8.39
CA THR A 29 -11.90 3.81 -7.68
C THR A 29 -12.62 5.05 -8.21
N ALA A 30 -12.73 5.21 -9.53
CA ALA A 30 -13.48 6.29 -10.15
C ALA A 30 -14.99 6.22 -9.82
N ALA A 31 -15.59 5.02 -9.88
CA ALA A 31 -17.00 4.81 -9.54
C ALA A 31 -17.31 5.19 -8.08
N ILE A 32 -16.45 4.78 -7.14
CA ILE A 32 -16.60 5.14 -5.70
C ILE A 32 -16.60 6.66 -5.54
N THR A 33 -15.64 7.38 -6.11
CA THR A 33 -15.59 8.85 -5.97
C THR A 33 -16.80 9.51 -6.58
N LYS A 34 -17.30 9.03 -7.73
CA LYS A 34 -18.48 9.55 -8.39
C LYS A 34 -19.75 9.34 -7.55
N VAL A 35 -20.02 8.10 -7.16
CA VAL A 35 -21.23 7.73 -6.39
C VAL A 35 -21.27 8.46 -5.05
N LEU A 36 -20.15 8.53 -4.34
CA LEU A 36 -20.07 9.25 -3.07
C LEU A 36 -20.16 10.76 -3.24
N SER A 37 -19.80 11.34 -4.40
CA SER A 37 -20.01 12.78 -4.66
C SER A 37 -21.48 13.17 -4.82
N GLU A 38 -22.33 12.25 -5.23
CA GLU A 38 -23.79 12.47 -5.31
C GLU A 38 -24.47 12.25 -3.94
N ARG A 39 -23.88 11.48 -3.04
CA ARG A 39 -24.48 11.13 -1.73
C ARG A 39 -23.98 12.00 -0.57
N VAL A 40 -22.68 12.31 -0.53
CA VAL A 40 -22.05 13.00 0.61
C VAL A 40 -21.51 14.36 0.16
N ALA A 41 -22.05 15.42 0.74
CA ALA A 41 -21.62 16.78 0.42
C ALA A 41 -20.13 17.01 0.77
N GLY A 42 -19.39 17.61 -0.14
CA GLY A 42 -17.96 17.86 0.02
C GLY A 42 -17.06 16.88 -0.73
N ASN A 43 -17.56 15.72 -1.14
CA ASN A 43 -16.87 14.84 -2.05
C ASN A 43 -16.81 15.40 -3.46
N ALA A 44 -15.73 15.09 -4.17
CA ALA A 44 -15.57 15.42 -5.58
C ALA A 44 -15.37 14.14 -6.39
N ALA A 45 -16.12 14.00 -7.48
CA ALA A 45 -15.87 12.94 -8.44
C ALA A 45 -14.50 13.12 -9.09
N VAL A 46 -13.75 12.02 -9.22
CA VAL A 46 -12.45 12.00 -9.89
C VAL A 46 -12.59 11.17 -11.15
N ASP A 47 -12.39 11.80 -12.29
CA ASP A 47 -12.42 11.11 -13.58
C ASP A 47 -11.31 10.05 -13.65
N PHE A 48 -11.60 8.95 -14.32
CA PHE A 48 -10.63 7.88 -14.58
C PHE A 48 -9.30 8.41 -15.12
N ALA A 49 -9.34 9.33 -16.11
CA ALA A 49 -8.16 9.95 -16.70
C ALA A 49 -7.37 10.86 -15.72
N ASN A 50 -7.94 11.19 -14.57
CA ASN A 50 -7.28 11.96 -13.52
C ASN A 50 -6.70 11.07 -12.39
N ILE A 51 -7.02 9.77 -12.39
CA ILE A 51 -6.39 8.76 -11.55
C ILE A 51 -5.11 8.30 -12.25
N ASP A 52 -5.21 7.74 -13.46
CA ASP A 52 -4.07 7.38 -14.31
C ASP A 52 -3.57 8.61 -15.10
N LYS A 53 -2.63 9.34 -14.53
CA LYS A 53 -2.20 10.66 -15.05
C LYS A 53 -1.04 10.60 -16.02
N ALA A 54 -0.15 9.62 -15.86
CA ALA A 54 1.06 9.52 -16.69
C ALA A 54 0.70 9.23 -18.16
N PRO A 55 1.39 9.86 -19.12
CA PRO A 55 1.17 9.57 -20.54
C PRO A 55 1.26 8.09 -20.88
N GLU A 56 2.22 7.39 -20.27
CA GLU A 56 2.43 5.95 -20.45
C GLU A 56 1.27 5.10 -19.89
N GLU A 57 0.64 5.51 -18.79
CA GLU A 57 -0.52 4.86 -18.22
C GLU A 57 -1.72 4.94 -19.17
N ARG A 58 -1.93 6.13 -19.74
CA ARG A 58 -3.01 6.38 -20.70
C ARG A 58 -2.81 5.64 -22.03
N GLU A 59 -1.57 5.58 -22.52
CA GLU A 59 -1.23 4.90 -23.77
C GLU A 59 -1.40 3.38 -23.66
N ARG A 60 -1.01 2.81 -22.52
CA ARG A 60 -1.07 1.37 -22.26
C ARG A 60 -2.40 0.91 -21.66
N GLY A 61 -3.22 1.82 -21.12
CA GLY A 61 -4.46 1.51 -20.41
C GLY A 61 -4.25 0.75 -19.10
N ILE A 62 -3.07 0.87 -18.47
CA ILE A 62 -2.73 0.19 -17.22
C ILE A 62 -2.16 1.18 -16.21
N THR A 63 -2.47 0.99 -14.93
CA THR A 63 -1.89 1.76 -13.83
C THR A 63 -0.45 1.32 -13.60
N ILE A 64 0.49 2.26 -13.60
CA ILE A 64 1.92 2.06 -13.37
C ILE A 64 2.32 2.52 -11.97
N SER A 65 1.91 3.73 -11.60
CA SER A 65 2.19 4.34 -10.32
C SER A 65 0.97 4.31 -9.40
N THR A 66 1.19 4.28 -8.10
CA THR A 66 0.08 4.41 -7.15
C THR A 66 -0.57 5.79 -7.28
N ALA A 67 -1.89 5.83 -7.35
CA ALA A 67 -2.65 7.07 -7.33
C ALA A 67 -3.38 7.20 -5.99
N HIS A 68 -3.44 8.42 -5.46
CA HIS A 68 -4.13 8.71 -4.22
C HIS A 68 -5.34 9.59 -4.48
N VAL A 69 -6.50 9.16 -4.01
CA VAL A 69 -7.74 9.93 -4.02
C VAL A 69 -8.33 10.02 -2.62
N GLU A 70 -9.08 11.09 -2.34
CA GLU A 70 -9.79 11.25 -1.07
C GLU A 70 -11.29 11.22 -1.28
N TYR A 71 -12.02 10.67 -0.34
CA TYR A 71 -13.46 10.76 -0.23
C TYR A 71 -13.95 10.45 1.19
N GLU A 72 -15.20 10.72 1.45
CA GLU A 72 -15.83 10.47 2.74
C GLU A 72 -17.10 9.65 2.58
N THR A 73 -17.34 8.76 3.55
CA THR A 73 -18.66 8.22 3.85
C THR A 73 -19.31 9.08 4.95
N GLU A 74 -20.49 8.72 5.39
CA GLU A 74 -21.09 9.36 6.56
C GLU A 74 -20.27 9.12 7.84
N LYS A 75 -19.58 7.97 7.93
CA LYS A 75 -18.86 7.49 9.11
C LYS A 75 -17.38 7.90 9.12
N ARG A 76 -16.70 7.94 7.96
CA ARG A 76 -15.23 8.04 7.86
C ARG A 76 -14.74 8.90 6.72
N HIS A 77 -13.52 9.40 6.88
CA HIS A 77 -12.71 9.97 5.80
C HIS A 77 -11.70 8.93 5.31
N TYR A 78 -11.62 8.75 4.01
CA TYR A 78 -10.75 7.76 3.35
C TYR A 78 -9.67 8.41 2.51
N ALA A 79 -8.43 7.96 2.68
CA ALA A 79 -7.41 8.05 1.66
C ALA A 79 -7.38 6.72 0.91
N HIS A 80 -7.62 6.75 -0.38
CA HIS A 80 -7.67 5.56 -1.22
C HIS A 80 -6.46 5.51 -2.14
N VAL A 81 -5.74 4.39 -2.10
CA VAL A 81 -4.56 4.12 -2.93
C VAL A 81 -4.96 3.16 -4.05
N ASP A 82 -4.98 3.64 -5.28
CA ASP A 82 -5.16 2.78 -6.44
C ASP A 82 -3.83 2.14 -6.83
N CYS A 83 -3.74 0.81 -6.72
CA CYS A 83 -2.50 0.07 -6.95
C CYS A 83 -2.43 -0.50 -8.37
N PRO A 84 -1.21 -0.54 -8.99
CA PRO A 84 -1.02 -1.22 -10.25
C PRO A 84 -1.32 -2.72 -10.13
N GLY A 85 -1.86 -3.30 -11.20
CA GLY A 85 -2.17 -4.73 -11.26
C GLY A 85 -1.13 -5.58 -11.98
N HIS A 86 -0.26 -4.96 -12.79
CA HIS A 86 0.69 -5.66 -13.63
C HIS A 86 1.94 -6.10 -12.86
N ALA A 87 2.44 -7.31 -13.13
CA ALA A 87 3.59 -7.91 -12.46
C ALA A 87 4.87 -7.05 -12.51
N ASP A 88 5.10 -6.28 -13.58
CA ASP A 88 6.27 -5.39 -13.70
C ASP A 88 6.27 -4.25 -12.66
N TYR A 89 5.11 -3.91 -12.11
CA TYR A 89 4.94 -2.77 -11.17
C TYR A 89 4.68 -3.22 -9.73
N VAL A 90 4.99 -4.46 -9.40
CA VAL A 90 4.80 -5.02 -8.04
C VAL A 90 5.48 -4.18 -6.96
N LYS A 91 6.62 -3.53 -7.25
CA LYS A 91 7.26 -2.60 -6.31
C LYS A 91 6.32 -1.46 -5.86
N ASN A 92 5.59 -0.89 -6.81
CA ASN A 92 4.64 0.18 -6.53
C ASN A 92 3.41 -0.36 -5.80
N MET A 93 2.96 -1.58 -6.14
CA MET A 93 1.91 -2.28 -5.42
C MET A 93 2.29 -2.53 -3.95
N ILE A 94 3.49 -3.05 -3.68
CA ILE A 94 4.00 -3.26 -2.31
C ILE A 94 4.03 -1.95 -1.53
N THR A 95 4.53 -0.87 -2.14
CA THR A 95 4.59 0.45 -1.51
C THR A 95 3.19 0.99 -1.20
N GLY A 96 2.24 0.83 -2.11
CA GLY A 96 0.85 1.23 -1.90
C GLY A 96 0.18 0.39 -0.81
N ALA A 97 0.32 -0.92 -0.87
CA ALA A 97 -0.27 -1.84 0.10
C ALA A 97 0.24 -1.61 1.53
N ALA A 98 1.53 -1.28 1.69
CA ALA A 98 2.11 -0.97 3.00
C ALA A 98 1.47 0.27 3.69
N GLN A 99 0.73 1.08 2.94
CA GLN A 99 0.03 2.25 3.46
C GLN A 99 -1.40 1.96 3.90
N MET A 100 -1.96 0.79 3.57
CA MET A 100 -3.37 0.46 3.77
C MET A 100 -3.64 -0.04 5.19
N ASP A 101 -4.77 0.37 5.73
CA ASP A 101 -5.38 -0.18 6.94
C ASP A 101 -6.35 -1.32 6.58
N GLY A 102 -6.75 -1.39 5.33
CA GLY A 102 -7.53 -2.46 4.71
C GLY A 102 -7.49 -2.35 3.18
N ALA A 103 -7.74 -3.43 2.48
CA ALA A 103 -7.73 -3.47 1.02
C ALA A 103 -9.09 -3.89 0.45
N ILE A 104 -9.41 -3.40 -0.74
CA ILE A 104 -10.49 -3.89 -1.59
C ILE A 104 -9.86 -4.76 -2.67
N LEU A 105 -10.08 -6.06 -2.58
CA LEU A 105 -9.66 -7.01 -3.60
C LEU A 105 -10.68 -7.01 -4.74
N VAL A 106 -10.24 -6.63 -5.93
CA VAL A 106 -11.10 -6.59 -7.12
C VAL A 106 -10.83 -7.82 -7.98
N VAL A 107 -11.88 -8.63 -8.18
CA VAL A 107 -11.85 -9.84 -9.01
C VAL A 107 -12.94 -9.72 -10.07
N ALA A 108 -12.57 -9.84 -11.35
CA ALA A 108 -13.57 -9.89 -12.41
C ALA A 108 -14.30 -11.25 -12.40
N ALA A 109 -15.62 -11.25 -12.38
CA ALA A 109 -16.43 -12.46 -12.37
C ALA A 109 -16.23 -13.31 -13.65
N THR A 110 -15.84 -12.67 -14.76
CA THR A 110 -15.53 -13.33 -16.04
C THR A 110 -14.26 -14.15 -16.00
N ASP A 111 -13.28 -13.75 -15.18
CA ASP A 111 -11.92 -14.30 -15.22
C ASP A 111 -11.60 -15.13 -13.96
N GLY A 112 -12.33 -14.89 -12.86
CA GLY A 112 -12.09 -15.54 -11.57
C GLY A 112 -10.74 -15.15 -10.96
N VAL A 113 -10.17 -16.07 -10.18
CA VAL A 113 -8.88 -15.89 -9.51
C VAL A 113 -7.73 -16.08 -10.51
N MET A 114 -6.91 -15.03 -10.66
CA MET A 114 -5.77 -15.00 -11.58
C MET A 114 -4.43 -14.96 -10.82
N ALA A 115 -3.31 -15.12 -11.54
CA ALA A 115 -1.98 -15.19 -10.91
C ALA A 115 -1.63 -13.96 -10.04
N GLN A 116 -1.90 -12.74 -10.54
CA GLN A 116 -1.65 -11.53 -9.73
C GLN A 116 -2.65 -11.36 -8.58
N THR A 117 -3.86 -11.96 -8.66
CA THR A 117 -4.79 -11.99 -7.52
C THR A 117 -4.12 -12.69 -6.32
N LYS A 118 -3.56 -13.88 -6.56
CA LYS A 118 -2.80 -14.64 -5.55
C LYS A 118 -1.60 -13.86 -5.04
N GLU A 119 -0.77 -13.33 -5.94
CA GLU A 119 0.41 -12.54 -5.57
C GLU A 119 0.04 -11.30 -4.73
N HIS A 120 -1.03 -10.59 -5.08
CA HIS A 120 -1.45 -9.39 -4.35
C HIS A 120 -1.99 -9.71 -2.95
N ILE A 121 -2.73 -10.80 -2.75
CA ILE A 121 -3.17 -11.25 -1.43
C ILE A 121 -1.96 -11.61 -0.57
N LEU A 122 -1.05 -12.42 -1.10
CA LEU A 122 0.19 -12.81 -0.43
C LEU A 122 1.01 -11.58 0.00
N LEU A 123 1.25 -10.65 -0.92
CA LEU A 123 2.01 -9.44 -0.65
C LEU A 123 1.31 -8.54 0.38
N SER A 124 0.00 -8.40 0.29
CA SER A 124 -0.78 -7.64 1.28
C SER A 124 -0.63 -8.23 2.68
N ARG A 125 -0.67 -9.56 2.80
CA ARG A 125 -0.41 -10.25 4.06
C ARG A 125 0.99 -9.97 4.59
N GLN A 126 2.00 -10.02 3.72
CA GLN A 126 3.41 -9.80 4.07
C GLN A 126 3.68 -8.37 4.54
N VAL A 127 3.13 -7.35 3.86
CA VAL A 127 3.31 -5.95 4.28
C VAL A 127 2.41 -5.57 5.46
N GLY A 128 1.52 -6.46 5.88
CA GLY A 128 0.73 -6.32 7.09
C GLY A 128 -0.62 -5.63 6.90
N VAL A 129 -1.21 -5.68 5.71
CA VAL A 129 -2.62 -5.31 5.51
C VAL A 129 -3.51 -6.23 6.34
N PRO A 130 -4.25 -5.73 7.33
CA PRO A 130 -4.93 -6.60 8.28
C PRO A 130 -6.29 -7.10 7.80
N TYR A 131 -6.95 -6.39 6.88
CA TYR A 131 -8.32 -6.67 6.44
C TYR A 131 -8.45 -6.57 4.93
N ILE A 132 -9.25 -7.46 4.34
CA ILE A 132 -9.62 -7.44 2.92
C ILE A 132 -11.15 -7.49 2.83
N VAL A 133 -11.72 -6.63 1.97
CA VAL A 133 -13.10 -6.71 1.49
C VAL A 133 -13.03 -7.01 0.00
N VAL A 134 -13.94 -7.81 -0.54
CA VAL A 134 -13.89 -8.21 -1.95
C VAL A 134 -14.97 -7.51 -2.76
N PHE A 135 -14.60 -7.02 -3.93
CA PHE A 135 -15.53 -6.58 -4.95
C PHE A 135 -15.45 -7.49 -6.17
N MET A 136 -16.45 -8.34 -6.37
CA MET A 136 -16.60 -9.18 -7.56
C MET A 136 -17.20 -8.32 -8.67
N ASN A 137 -16.31 -7.85 -9.55
CA ASN A 137 -16.62 -6.89 -10.61
C ASN A 137 -17.08 -7.56 -11.90
N LYS A 138 -17.64 -6.78 -12.83
CA LYS A 138 -18.09 -7.21 -14.16
C LYS A 138 -19.19 -8.28 -14.13
N THR A 139 -20.02 -8.29 -13.10
CA THR A 139 -21.14 -9.25 -13.00
C THR A 139 -22.19 -9.03 -14.08
N ASP A 140 -22.23 -7.86 -14.70
CA ASP A 140 -23.06 -7.53 -15.87
C ASP A 140 -22.70 -8.33 -17.13
N GLN A 141 -21.55 -9.00 -17.14
CA GLN A 141 -21.05 -9.81 -18.26
C GLN A 141 -21.23 -11.31 -18.03
N VAL A 142 -21.83 -11.72 -16.91
CA VAL A 142 -22.02 -13.11 -16.50
C VAL A 142 -23.50 -13.38 -16.30
N ASP A 143 -24.10 -14.17 -17.18
CA ASP A 143 -25.53 -14.52 -17.11
C ASP A 143 -25.80 -15.74 -16.23
N ASP A 144 -24.76 -16.53 -15.90
CA ASP A 144 -24.88 -17.76 -15.13
C ASP A 144 -24.63 -17.52 -13.63
N PRO A 145 -25.67 -17.65 -12.78
CA PRO A 145 -25.49 -17.50 -11.34
C PRO A 145 -24.57 -18.55 -10.70
N GLU A 146 -24.52 -19.78 -11.25
CA GLU A 146 -23.65 -20.84 -10.73
C GLU A 146 -22.17 -20.48 -10.89
N LEU A 147 -21.82 -19.79 -11.97
CA LEU A 147 -20.46 -19.29 -12.18
C LEU A 147 -20.07 -18.24 -11.13
N LEU A 148 -20.99 -17.33 -10.77
CA LEU A 148 -20.75 -16.36 -9.73
C LEU A 148 -20.52 -16.99 -8.35
N GLU A 149 -21.26 -18.06 -8.03
CA GLU A 149 -21.08 -18.82 -6.79
C GLU A 149 -19.75 -19.56 -6.78
N LEU A 150 -19.34 -20.12 -7.92
CA LEU A 150 -18.06 -20.82 -8.06
C LEU A 150 -16.87 -19.85 -7.85
N VAL A 151 -16.92 -18.68 -8.49
CA VAL A 151 -15.88 -17.65 -8.31
C VAL A 151 -15.83 -17.14 -6.87
N GLU A 152 -16.99 -16.98 -6.21
CA GLU A 152 -17.04 -16.61 -4.80
C GLU A 152 -16.36 -17.66 -3.92
N MET A 153 -16.63 -18.95 -4.16
CA MET A 153 -16.03 -20.06 -3.43
C MET A 153 -14.50 -20.07 -3.60
N GLU A 154 -14.04 -19.91 -4.84
CA GLU A 154 -12.60 -19.85 -5.15
C GLU A 154 -11.89 -18.68 -4.43
N ILE A 155 -12.55 -17.53 -4.35
CA ILE A 155 -12.01 -16.37 -3.62
C ILE A 155 -11.93 -16.64 -2.12
N ARG A 156 -12.96 -17.25 -1.51
CA ARG A 156 -12.99 -17.61 -0.08
C ARG A 156 -11.88 -18.60 0.27
N ASP A 157 -11.74 -19.66 -0.54
CA ASP A 157 -10.70 -20.67 -0.36
C ASP A 157 -9.30 -20.03 -0.44
N LEU A 158 -9.08 -19.14 -1.41
CA LEU A 158 -7.82 -18.43 -1.55
C LEU A 158 -7.52 -17.50 -0.37
N LEU A 159 -8.50 -16.77 0.14
CA LEU A 159 -8.32 -15.92 1.31
C LEU A 159 -7.94 -16.74 2.55
N ASN A 160 -8.60 -17.89 2.75
CA ASN A 160 -8.29 -18.82 3.83
C ASN A 160 -6.86 -19.40 3.69
N GLU A 161 -6.41 -19.72 2.47
CA GLU A 161 -5.06 -20.21 2.19
C GLU A 161 -3.98 -19.20 2.64
N TYR A 162 -4.26 -17.90 2.54
CA TYR A 162 -3.34 -16.81 2.93
C TYR A 162 -3.63 -16.21 4.30
N ASP A 163 -4.28 -16.93 5.21
CA ASP A 163 -4.60 -16.53 6.59
C ASP A 163 -5.48 -15.26 6.71
N PHE A 164 -6.32 -14.98 5.73
CA PHE A 164 -7.43 -14.06 5.88
C PHE A 164 -8.73 -14.82 6.19
N PRO A 165 -9.69 -14.24 6.91
CA PRO A 165 -10.93 -14.94 7.30
C PRO A 165 -11.87 -15.02 6.08
N GLY A 166 -11.58 -15.91 5.11
CA GLY A 166 -12.30 -15.99 3.84
C GLY A 166 -13.79 -16.22 3.98
N ASP A 167 -14.22 -17.01 4.99
CA ASP A 167 -15.64 -17.30 5.23
C ASP A 167 -16.41 -16.08 5.76
N ASP A 168 -15.75 -15.22 6.55
CA ASP A 168 -16.35 -14.02 7.13
C ASP A 168 -16.14 -12.77 6.28
N THR A 169 -15.25 -12.84 5.27
CA THR A 169 -14.94 -11.70 4.40
C THR A 169 -16.15 -11.29 3.55
N PRO A 170 -16.58 -10.01 3.59
CA PRO A 170 -17.64 -9.52 2.71
C PRO A 170 -17.22 -9.60 1.24
N ILE A 171 -18.07 -10.20 0.40
CA ILE A 171 -17.91 -10.24 -1.06
C ILE A 171 -19.12 -9.57 -1.69
N ILE A 172 -18.89 -8.40 -2.26
CA ILE A 172 -19.92 -7.59 -2.91
C ILE A 172 -19.85 -7.84 -4.42
N LYS A 173 -21.00 -8.13 -5.02
CA LYS A 173 -21.15 -8.41 -6.45
C LYS A 173 -21.68 -7.17 -7.18
N GLY A 174 -21.07 -6.79 -8.31
CA GLY A 174 -21.54 -5.63 -9.05
C GLY A 174 -20.75 -5.29 -10.30
N SER A 175 -21.09 -4.16 -10.89
CA SER A 175 -20.39 -3.60 -12.04
C SER A 175 -19.95 -2.17 -11.76
N ALA A 176 -18.65 -1.98 -11.58
CA ALA A 176 -18.07 -0.65 -11.45
C ALA A 176 -18.27 0.20 -12.71
N TYR A 177 -18.31 -0.44 -13.88
CA TYR A 177 -18.51 0.22 -15.15
C TYR A 177 -19.92 0.81 -15.27
N LEU A 178 -20.97 0.07 -14.93
CA LEU A 178 -22.34 0.57 -14.95
C LEU A 178 -22.53 1.73 -13.96
N ALA A 179 -21.95 1.62 -12.76
CA ALA A 179 -21.99 2.72 -11.79
C ALA A 179 -21.25 3.97 -12.30
N LEU A 180 -20.07 3.79 -12.92
CA LEU A 180 -19.28 4.89 -13.44
C LEU A 180 -19.94 5.59 -14.64
N THR A 181 -20.58 4.85 -15.54
CA THR A 181 -21.17 5.37 -16.79
C THR A 181 -22.60 5.81 -16.66
N SER A 182 -23.28 5.53 -15.55
CA SER A 182 -24.65 6.00 -15.29
C SER A 182 -24.74 7.53 -15.31
N ASP A 183 -25.73 8.09 -15.99
CA ASP A 183 -26.02 9.53 -16.00
C ASP A 183 -27.00 9.95 -14.89
N SER A 184 -27.37 9.01 -14.00
CA SER A 184 -28.30 9.28 -12.91
C SER A 184 -27.75 10.31 -11.94
N LYS A 185 -28.63 11.21 -11.51
CA LYS A 185 -28.39 12.17 -10.42
C LYS A 185 -29.05 11.73 -9.12
N ASP A 186 -29.76 10.61 -9.15
CA ASP A 186 -30.35 10.01 -7.96
C ASP A 186 -29.28 9.23 -7.19
N PRO A 187 -28.92 9.63 -5.95
CA PRO A 187 -27.96 8.89 -5.13
C PRO A 187 -28.32 7.44 -4.88
N ASN A 188 -29.62 7.09 -4.99
CA ASN A 188 -30.15 5.75 -4.77
C ASN A 188 -30.42 4.99 -6.08
N ALA A 189 -29.86 5.42 -7.20
CA ALA A 189 -30.03 4.70 -8.45
C ALA A 189 -29.59 3.25 -8.34
N PRO A 190 -30.29 2.30 -8.97
CA PRO A 190 -29.98 0.87 -8.85
C PRO A 190 -28.53 0.52 -9.24
N GLU A 191 -27.96 1.21 -10.21
CA GLU A 191 -26.57 1.02 -10.66
C GLU A 191 -25.53 1.42 -9.60
N TYR A 192 -25.91 2.24 -8.62
CA TYR A 192 -25.05 2.67 -7.51
C TYR A 192 -25.12 1.74 -6.29
N ALA A 193 -26.11 0.84 -6.24
CA ALA A 193 -26.37 0.00 -5.08
C ALA A 193 -25.12 -0.82 -4.66
N CYS A 194 -24.42 -1.44 -5.62
CA CYS A 194 -23.23 -2.24 -5.32
C CYS A 194 -22.07 -1.39 -4.76
N ILE A 195 -21.97 -0.11 -5.12
CA ILE A 195 -20.95 0.79 -4.58
C ILE A 195 -21.31 1.20 -3.14
N HIS A 196 -22.58 1.46 -2.86
CA HIS A 196 -23.05 1.73 -1.50
C HIS A 196 -22.83 0.53 -0.59
N GLU A 197 -23.21 -0.67 -1.05
CA GLU A 197 -23.01 -1.92 -0.31
C GLU A 197 -21.51 -2.17 -0.04
N LEU A 198 -20.65 -1.92 -1.02
CA LEU A 198 -19.21 -2.02 -0.84
C LEU A 198 -18.71 -1.08 0.25
N MET A 199 -19.11 0.21 0.20
CA MET A 199 -18.62 1.19 1.16
C MET A 199 -19.20 0.98 2.56
N ASP A 200 -20.44 0.48 2.66
CA ASP A 200 -21.03 0.07 3.93
C ASP A 200 -20.26 -1.14 4.53
N ALA A 201 -19.91 -2.14 3.69
CA ALA A 201 -19.08 -3.27 4.11
C ALA A 201 -17.67 -2.84 4.55
N VAL A 202 -17.04 -1.91 3.84
CA VAL A 202 -15.74 -1.33 4.23
C VAL A 202 -15.83 -0.59 5.57
N ASP A 203 -16.89 0.20 5.77
CA ASP A 203 -17.13 0.94 7.03
C ASP A 203 -17.36 0.00 8.23
N GLU A 204 -17.93 -1.18 8.01
CA GLU A 204 -18.29 -2.13 9.06
C GLU A 204 -17.21 -3.17 9.34
N PHE A 205 -16.63 -3.73 8.29
CA PHE A 205 -15.67 -4.84 8.40
C PHE A 205 -14.24 -4.37 8.74
N ILE A 206 -13.81 -3.21 8.22
CA ILE A 206 -12.50 -2.65 8.53
C ILE A 206 -12.63 -1.77 9.76
N PRO A 207 -12.02 -2.12 10.92
CA PRO A 207 -12.12 -1.30 12.13
C PRO A 207 -11.40 0.04 11.95
N THR A 208 -11.75 1.03 12.77
CA THR A 208 -10.97 2.27 12.84
C THR A 208 -9.57 1.94 13.36
N PRO A 209 -8.51 2.27 12.59
CA PRO A 209 -7.16 1.88 12.95
C PRO A 209 -6.70 2.53 14.25
N ASP A 210 -6.02 1.74 15.10
CA ASP A 210 -5.33 2.29 16.26
C ASP A 210 -4.04 3.00 15.80
N ARG A 211 -3.95 4.28 16.08
CA ARG A 211 -2.84 5.13 15.63
C ARG A 211 -1.79 5.27 16.73
N LYS A 212 -0.55 4.90 16.40
CA LYS A 212 0.62 5.04 17.28
C LYS A 212 1.10 6.50 17.36
N ALA A 213 0.20 7.43 17.69
CA ALA A 213 0.49 8.87 17.68
C ALA A 213 1.40 9.34 18.83
N ASP A 214 1.50 8.57 19.90
CA ASP A 214 2.33 8.79 21.08
C ASP A 214 3.81 8.40 20.91
N GLN A 215 4.13 7.66 19.83
CA GLN A 215 5.49 7.25 19.52
C GLN A 215 6.30 8.36 18.82
N PRO A 216 7.64 8.26 18.77
CA PRO A 216 8.46 9.19 17.99
C PRO A 216 8.07 9.18 16.51
N PHE A 217 7.94 10.36 15.90
CA PHE A 217 7.58 10.53 14.49
C PHE A 217 8.48 9.73 13.56
N LEU A 218 7.86 9.04 12.61
CA LEU A 218 8.51 8.35 11.51
C LEU A 218 7.58 8.32 10.28
N MET A 219 8.13 8.70 9.13
CA MET A 219 7.45 8.68 7.84
C MET A 219 8.42 8.15 6.76
N PRO A 220 8.16 6.98 6.16
CA PRO A 220 8.87 6.52 4.97
C PRO A 220 8.64 7.47 3.79
N VAL A 221 9.70 7.79 3.06
CA VAL A 221 9.63 8.64 1.87
C VAL A 221 9.22 7.79 0.67
N GLU A 222 8.12 8.17 0.05
CA GLU A 222 7.53 7.49 -1.10
C GLU A 222 7.87 8.17 -2.41
N ASP A 223 7.74 9.50 -2.45
CA ASP A 223 8.11 10.32 -3.60
C ASP A 223 8.69 11.66 -3.15
N VAL A 224 9.46 12.28 -4.05
CA VAL A 224 10.10 13.58 -3.81
C VAL A 224 9.96 14.46 -5.03
N PHE A 225 9.42 15.65 -4.83
CA PHE A 225 9.32 16.66 -5.89
C PHE A 225 9.61 18.06 -5.38
N THR A 226 9.81 18.98 -6.30
CA THR A 226 10.08 20.39 -5.99
C THR A 226 8.88 21.25 -6.39
N ILE A 227 8.43 22.12 -5.47
CA ILE A 227 7.46 23.15 -5.78
C ILE A 227 8.21 24.47 -5.96
N THR A 228 8.10 25.05 -7.14
CA THR A 228 8.74 26.35 -7.46
C THR A 228 8.34 27.41 -6.44
N GLY A 229 9.33 28.04 -5.81
CA GLY A 229 9.15 29.08 -4.79
C GLY A 229 8.77 28.56 -3.38
N ARG A 230 8.62 27.25 -3.19
CA ARG A 230 8.27 26.66 -1.86
C ARG A 230 9.32 25.67 -1.34
N GLY A 231 10.07 25.00 -2.22
CA GLY A 231 11.12 24.07 -1.84
C GLY A 231 10.82 22.62 -2.19
N THR A 232 11.55 21.71 -1.54
CA THR A 232 11.41 20.25 -1.72
C THR A 232 10.32 19.70 -0.84
N VAL A 233 9.51 18.82 -1.41
CA VAL A 233 8.43 18.10 -0.73
C VAL A 233 8.73 16.62 -0.77
N ALA A 234 8.72 15.98 0.40
CA ALA A 234 8.73 14.54 0.53
C ALA A 234 7.31 14.06 0.86
N THR A 235 6.80 13.09 0.12
CA THR A 235 5.50 12.48 0.41
C THR A 235 5.65 11.12 1.03
N GLY A 236 4.66 10.73 1.82
CA GLY A 236 4.56 9.41 2.43
C GLY A 236 3.43 9.34 3.43
N ARG A 237 3.18 8.13 3.93
CA ARG A 237 2.28 7.91 5.06
C ARG A 237 3.07 8.04 6.37
N VAL A 238 2.55 8.78 7.32
CA VAL A 238 3.11 8.80 8.68
C VAL A 238 2.88 7.42 9.32
N GLU A 239 3.97 6.69 9.57
CA GLU A 239 3.92 5.34 10.15
C GLU A 239 3.59 5.40 11.65
N ARG A 240 4.16 6.37 12.36
CA ARG A 240 3.94 6.61 13.79
C ARG A 240 4.27 8.05 14.20
N GLY A 241 3.77 8.44 15.36
CA GLY A 241 4.03 9.75 15.96
C GLY A 241 3.27 10.89 15.32
N GLN A 242 3.70 12.09 15.66
CA GLN A 242 3.18 13.36 15.14
C GLN A 242 4.32 14.27 14.75
N ILE A 243 4.06 15.19 13.80
CA ILE A 243 4.98 16.25 13.38
C ILE A 243 4.22 17.56 13.15
N ARG A 244 4.83 18.67 13.53
CA ARG A 244 4.31 20.03 13.32
C ARG A 244 5.24 20.85 12.44
N THR A 245 4.72 21.92 11.90
CA THR A 245 5.55 22.92 11.21
C THR A 245 6.54 23.52 12.19
N SER A 246 7.73 23.85 11.70
CA SER A 246 8.89 24.36 12.46
C SER A 246 9.63 23.33 13.34
N GLU A 247 9.20 22.08 13.36
CA GLU A 247 9.94 21.01 14.01
C GLU A 247 11.08 20.48 13.12
N GLU A 248 12.11 19.94 13.77
CA GLU A 248 13.23 19.27 13.09
C GLU A 248 12.94 17.79 12.89
N VAL A 249 13.31 17.27 11.72
CA VAL A 249 13.37 15.85 11.39
C VAL A 249 14.75 15.46 10.88
N GLU A 250 15.11 14.21 11.00
CA GLU A 250 16.29 13.62 10.34
C GLU A 250 15.87 12.84 9.09
N ILE A 251 16.63 13.00 8.02
CA ILE A 251 16.60 12.12 6.84
C ILE A 251 17.55 10.96 7.14
N VAL A 252 17.06 9.73 7.14
CA VAL A 252 17.81 8.53 7.52
C VAL A 252 17.67 7.43 6.48
N GLY A 253 18.76 6.72 6.20
CA GLY A 253 18.81 5.58 5.27
C GLY A 253 19.42 5.89 3.93
N LEU A 254 19.82 4.87 3.20
CA LEU A 254 20.54 4.86 1.92
C LEU A 254 21.96 5.47 1.97
N THR A 255 22.29 6.14 3.04
CA THR A 255 23.63 6.66 3.37
C THR A 255 23.85 6.53 4.88
N ASP A 256 25.12 6.51 5.31
CA ASP A 256 25.47 6.54 6.75
C ASP A 256 25.26 7.93 7.35
N GLU A 257 25.23 8.97 6.51
CA GLU A 257 25.02 10.35 6.94
C GLU A 257 23.55 10.62 7.28
N LYS A 258 23.34 11.25 8.43
CA LYS A 258 22.03 11.75 8.85
C LYS A 258 22.01 13.26 8.65
N ARG A 259 20.92 13.73 8.04
CA ARG A 259 20.75 15.17 7.81
C ARG A 259 19.54 15.69 8.56
N LYS A 260 19.75 16.66 9.45
CA LYS A 260 18.67 17.39 10.12
C LYS A 260 18.11 18.46 9.21
N VAL A 261 16.80 18.55 9.14
CA VAL A 261 16.07 19.49 8.30
C VAL A 261 14.81 19.99 9.04
N VAL A 262 14.36 21.19 8.69
CA VAL A 262 13.18 21.79 9.33
C VAL A 262 11.97 21.65 8.43
N VAL A 263 10.86 21.22 9.01
CA VAL A 263 9.55 21.14 8.35
C VAL A 263 8.97 22.56 8.25
N THR A 264 8.69 23.03 7.04
CA THR A 264 8.14 24.37 6.80
C THR A 264 6.66 24.37 6.44
N GLY A 265 6.09 23.22 6.17
CA GLY A 265 4.67 23.09 5.87
C GLY A 265 4.28 21.63 5.76
N LEU A 266 3.00 21.37 6.00
CA LEU A 266 2.37 20.06 5.91
C LEU A 266 1.12 20.19 5.05
N GLU A 267 0.94 19.28 4.10
CA GLU A 267 -0.20 19.26 3.19
C GLU A 267 -0.73 17.84 3.01
N MET A 268 -2.04 17.71 2.98
CA MET A 268 -2.73 16.47 2.63
C MET A 268 -3.86 16.83 1.66
N PHE A 269 -3.93 16.14 0.50
CA PHE A 269 -4.92 16.37 -0.56
C PHE A 269 -5.06 17.86 -0.94
N ARG A 270 -3.94 18.57 -1.10
CA ARG A 270 -3.85 20.01 -1.42
C ARG A 270 -4.38 20.97 -0.34
N LYS A 271 -4.77 20.47 0.82
CA LYS A 271 -5.17 21.24 2.01
C LYS A 271 -3.98 21.33 2.98
N THR A 272 -3.86 22.45 3.71
CA THR A 272 -2.80 22.62 4.70
C THR A 272 -3.18 21.97 6.02
N LEU A 273 -2.18 21.43 6.74
CA LEU A 273 -2.32 20.84 8.06
C LEU A 273 -1.54 21.65 9.10
N ASP A 274 -2.07 21.75 10.32
CA ASP A 274 -1.32 22.28 11.47
C ASP A 274 -0.30 21.26 11.98
N TYR A 275 -0.69 19.99 11.95
CA TYR A 275 0.15 18.85 12.29
C TYR A 275 -0.26 17.63 11.46
N ALA A 276 0.69 16.73 11.27
CA ALA A 276 0.43 15.41 10.70
C ALA A 276 0.65 14.34 11.79
N GLU A 277 -0.14 13.28 11.75
CA GLU A 277 -0.08 12.20 12.71
C GLU A 277 -0.11 10.82 12.03
N ALA A 278 0.20 9.78 12.82
CA ALA A 278 0.19 8.41 12.35
C ALA A 278 -1.07 8.09 11.53
N GLY A 279 -0.88 7.56 10.34
CA GLY A 279 -1.92 7.25 9.36
C GLY A 279 -2.16 8.29 8.29
N ASP A 280 -1.72 9.54 8.47
CA ASP A 280 -1.89 10.59 7.45
C ASP A 280 -0.99 10.36 6.24
N ASN A 281 -1.52 10.50 5.02
CA ASN A 281 -0.75 10.58 3.78
C ASN A 281 -0.43 12.04 3.48
N VAL A 282 0.82 12.45 3.71
CA VAL A 282 1.19 13.86 3.72
C VAL A 282 2.36 14.19 2.79
N GLY A 283 2.34 15.41 2.28
CA GLY A 283 3.50 16.07 1.73
C GLY A 283 4.14 16.97 2.79
N VAL A 284 5.39 16.67 3.13
CA VAL A 284 6.19 17.42 4.09
C VAL A 284 7.13 18.36 3.34
N LEU A 285 6.95 19.67 3.51
CA LEU A 285 7.83 20.68 2.93
C LEU A 285 9.06 20.84 3.82
N LEU A 286 10.22 20.71 3.20
CA LEU A 286 11.52 20.72 3.88
C LEU A 286 12.34 21.95 3.49
N ARG A 287 12.96 22.61 4.50
CA ARG A 287 13.84 23.76 4.27
C ARG A 287 15.28 23.31 4.04
N GLY A 288 15.95 23.95 3.04
CA GLY A 288 17.38 23.76 2.83
C GLY A 288 17.76 22.39 2.25
N VAL A 289 16.80 21.69 1.65
CA VAL A 289 16.97 20.40 1.01
C VAL A 289 16.69 20.54 -0.47
N GLN A 290 17.59 20.05 -1.31
CA GLN A 290 17.34 19.90 -2.74
C GLN A 290 16.73 18.53 -3.02
N ARG A 291 16.07 18.37 -4.18
CA ARG A 291 15.49 17.09 -4.59
C ARG A 291 16.52 15.95 -4.61
N THR A 292 17.77 16.27 -4.89
CA THR A 292 18.90 15.32 -4.93
C THR A 292 19.39 14.86 -3.56
N ASP A 293 19.00 15.56 -2.50
CA ASP A 293 19.47 15.30 -1.13
C ASP A 293 18.56 14.33 -0.37
N ILE A 294 17.39 14.02 -0.92
CA ILE A 294 16.40 13.10 -0.35
C ILE A 294 15.79 12.28 -1.47
N GLN A 295 15.55 11.00 -1.20
CA GLN A 295 15.01 10.09 -2.20
C GLN A 295 14.07 9.05 -1.56
N ARG A 296 13.26 8.41 -2.41
CA ARG A 296 12.43 7.28 -2.03
C ARG A 296 13.27 6.20 -1.34
N GLY A 297 12.74 5.62 -0.27
CA GLY A 297 13.41 4.59 0.52
C GLY A 297 14.11 5.10 1.77
N GLN A 298 14.36 6.40 1.86
CA GLN A 298 14.74 7.04 3.13
C GLN A 298 13.52 7.23 4.03
N VAL A 299 13.75 7.56 5.29
CA VAL A 299 12.69 7.94 6.22
C VAL A 299 12.93 9.35 6.76
N LEU A 300 11.85 10.08 7.02
CA LEU A 300 11.86 11.25 7.89
C LEU A 300 11.51 10.78 9.30
N ALA A 301 12.36 11.07 10.26
CA ALA A 301 12.16 10.62 11.63
C ALA A 301 12.47 11.73 12.64
N LYS A 302 11.93 11.60 13.85
CA LYS A 302 12.35 12.43 14.99
C LYS A 302 13.86 12.23 15.21
N PRO A 303 14.65 13.31 15.38
CA PRO A 303 16.09 13.19 15.51
C PRO A 303 16.54 12.18 16.59
N GLY A 304 17.46 11.28 16.20
CA GLY A 304 18.06 10.28 17.09
C GLY A 304 17.20 9.08 17.43
N THR A 305 16.04 8.89 16.80
CA THR A 305 15.12 7.78 17.14
C THR A 305 15.26 6.54 16.25
N ILE A 306 15.89 6.67 15.10
CA ILE A 306 16.20 5.55 14.18
C ILE A 306 17.59 5.72 13.57
N HIS A 307 18.20 4.61 13.21
CA HIS A 307 19.56 4.59 12.65
C HIS A 307 19.60 3.77 11.35
N PRO A 308 20.52 4.12 10.43
CA PRO A 308 20.77 3.30 9.25
C PRO A 308 21.62 2.09 9.67
N HIS A 309 21.30 0.91 9.14
CA HIS A 309 22.02 -0.33 9.39
C HIS A 309 22.17 -1.14 8.10
N THR A 310 23.27 -1.89 8.00
CA THR A 310 23.49 -2.84 6.91
C THR A 310 23.38 -4.29 7.35
N LYS A 311 23.49 -4.58 8.66
CA LYS A 311 23.52 -5.96 9.18
C LYS A 311 22.39 -6.19 10.16
N PHE A 312 21.63 -7.24 9.91
CA PHE A 312 20.55 -7.65 10.79
C PHE A 312 20.35 -9.17 10.77
N ARG A 313 19.67 -9.69 11.77
CA ARG A 313 19.13 -11.04 11.79
C ARG A 313 17.64 -10.99 11.56
N GLY A 314 17.16 -11.82 10.65
CA GLY A 314 15.75 -11.96 10.32
C GLY A 314 15.23 -13.37 10.57
N GLN A 315 13.98 -13.46 11.06
CA GLN A 315 13.18 -14.68 10.98
C GLN A 315 12.50 -14.70 9.64
N VAL A 316 12.74 -15.72 8.82
CA VAL A 316 12.29 -15.76 7.42
C VAL A 316 11.55 -17.05 7.12
N TYR A 317 10.39 -16.92 6.51
CA TYR A 317 9.69 -18.00 5.84
C TYR A 317 9.99 -17.99 4.34
N VAL A 318 10.41 -19.12 3.81
CA VAL A 318 10.74 -19.29 2.38
C VAL A 318 9.54 -19.88 1.67
N LEU A 319 8.96 -19.12 0.74
CA LEU A 319 7.75 -19.52 0.01
C LEU A 319 7.99 -20.78 -0.82
N THR A 320 7.01 -21.68 -0.79
CA THR A 320 6.96 -22.88 -1.61
C THR A 320 6.66 -22.56 -3.06
N LYS A 321 6.85 -23.53 -3.95
CA LYS A 321 6.48 -23.40 -5.37
C LYS A 321 4.98 -23.12 -5.55
N ASP A 322 4.13 -23.75 -4.76
CA ASP A 322 2.68 -23.62 -4.84
C ASP A 322 2.20 -22.24 -4.41
N GLU A 323 2.95 -21.59 -3.49
CA GLU A 323 2.78 -20.19 -3.09
C GLU A 323 3.43 -19.18 -4.07
N GLY A 324 3.87 -19.62 -5.24
CA GLY A 324 4.54 -18.79 -6.26
C GLY A 324 6.02 -18.52 -5.98
N GLY A 325 6.58 -19.13 -4.96
CA GLY A 325 7.97 -18.99 -4.54
C GLY A 325 8.96 -19.83 -5.34
N ARG A 326 10.02 -20.27 -4.66
CA ARG A 326 11.09 -21.09 -5.25
C ARG A 326 10.69 -22.57 -5.32
N HIS A 327 11.30 -23.28 -6.26
CA HIS A 327 11.24 -24.76 -6.36
C HIS A 327 12.60 -25.42 -6.06
N THR A 328 13.64 -24.63 -5.83
CA THR A 328 15.00 -25.09 -5.52
C THR A 328 15.49 -24.47 -4.23
N PRO A 329 16.33 -25.17 -3.45
CA PRO A 329 16.95 -24.60 -2.27
C PRO A 329 17.89 -23.45 -2.64
N PHE A 330 18.25 -22.65 -1.64
CA PHE A 330 19.37 -21.71 -1.74
C PHE A 330 20.41 -22.02 -0.65
N PHE A 331 21.61 -21.51 -0.87
CA PHE A 331 22.80 -21.77 -0.06
C PHE A 331 23.33 -20.47 0.54
N ASN A 332 24.35 -20.60 1.39
CA ASN A 332 25.09 -19.44 1.87
C ASN A 332 25.55 -18.54 0.73
N ASN A 333 25.61 -17.23 0.99
CA ASN A 333 25.93 -16.18 0.03
C ASN A 333 24.88 -15.97 -1.08
N TYR A 334 23.65 -16.47 -0.88
CA TYR A 334 22.53 -16.12 -1.74
C TYR A 334 22.25 -14.61 -1.66
N ARG A 335 22.04 -13.96 -2.82
CA ARG A 335 21.96 -12.48 -2.94
C ARG A 335 20.65 -12.01 -3.60
N PRO A 336 19.51 -12.10 -2.91
CA PRO A 336 18.25 -11.58 -3.40
C PRO A 336 18.09 -10.08 -3.12
N GLN A 337 16.92 -9.53 -3.51
CA GLN A 337 16.47 -8.20 -3.13
C GLN A 337 15.59 -8.26 -1.89
N PHE A 338 15.88 -7.40 -0.92
CA PHE A 338 15.11 -7.21 0.30
C PHE A 338 14.26 -5.95 0.16
N TYR A 339 12.97 -6.07 0.33
CA TYR A 339 12.01 -4.98 0.26
C TYR A 339 11.62 -4.53 1.65
N PHE A 340 11.97 -3.30 1.99
CA PHE A 340 11.64 -2.65 3.26
C PHE A 340 10.86 -1.38 2.98
N ARG A 341 9.70 -1.19 3.60
CA ARG A 341 8.88 0.02 3.43
C ARG A 341 8.73 0.40 1.96
N THR A 342 9.42 1.46 1.53
CA THR A 342 9.32 2.04 0.18
C THR A 342 10.54 1.75 -0.72
N THR A 343 11.49 0.92 -0.26
CA THR A 343 12.73 0.62 -1.00
C THR A 343 13.04 -0.86 -1.11
N ASP A 344 13.88 -1.20 -2.07
CA ASP A 344 14.51 -2.50 -2.20
C ASP A 344 16.03 -2.37 -2.22
N VAL A 345 16.70 -3.27 -1.53
CA VAL A 345 18.17 -3.33 -1.42
C VAL A 345 18.63 -4.77 -1.57
N THR A 346 19.70 -4.97 -2.35
CA THR A 346 20.35 -6.28 -2.44
C THR A 346 21.05 -6.61 -1.12
N GLY A 347 20.85 -7.82 -0.60
CA GLY A 347 21.53 -8.31 0.59
C GLY A 347 22.10 -9.69 0.39
N THR A 348 23.14 -10.03 1.13
CA THR A 348 23.76 -11.35 1.17
C THR A 348 23.26 -12.09 2.39
N ILE A 349 22.77 -13.30 2.21
CA ILE A 349 22.26 -14.18 3.28
C ILE A 349 23.39 -15.08 3.79
N SER A 350 23.52 -15.18 5.10
CA SER A 350 24.31 -16.15 5.81
C SER A 350 23.39 -17.05 6.64
N LEU A 351 23.42 -18.35 6.36
CA LEU A 351 22.65 -19.34 7.10
C LEU A 351 23.32 -19.69 8.44
N PRO A 352 22.58 -20.16 9.46
CA PRO A 352 23.15 -20.58 10.73
C PRO A 352 24.20 -21.67 10.58
N GLU A 353 25.13 -21.75 11.54
CA GLU A 353 26.13 -22.83 11.59
C GLU A 353 25.46 -24.20 11.56
N GLY A 354 25.96 -25.08 10.68
CA GLY A 354 25.42 -26.43 10.49
C GLY A 354 24.25 -26.50 9.48
N THR A 355 23.78 -25.38 8.95
CA THR A 355 22.77 -25.35 7.91
C THR A 355 23.45 -25.12 6.54
N GLU A 356 23.47 -26.15 5.69
CA GLU A 356 24.10 -26.05 4.38
C GLU A 356 23.19 -25.37 3.35
N MET A 357 21.88 -25.60 3.43
CA MET A 357 20.89 -25.07 2.51
C MET A 357 19.57 -24.75 3.22
N CYS A 358 18.78 -23.91 2.59
CA CYS A 358 17.41 -23.60 3.00
C CYS A 358 16.45 -24.02 1.90
N MET A 359 15.42 -24.80 2.26
CA MET A 359 14.41 -25.34 1.35
C MET A 359 13.20 -24.42 1.27
N PRO A 360 12.46 -24.42 0.13
CA PRO A 360 11.12 -23.87 0.08
C PRO A 360 10.22 -24.51 1.15
N GLY A 361 9.49 -23.68 1.91
CA GLY A 361 8.69 -24.09 3.07
C GLY A 361 9.40 -23.99 4.42
N ASP A 362 10.71 -23.75 4.43
CA ASP A 362 11.44 -23.60 5.68
C ASP A 362 11.15 -22.27 6.37
N ASN A 363 11.13 -22.30 7.70
CA ASN A 363 11.13 -21.13 8.55
C ASN A 363 12.46 -21.08 9.31
N VAL A 364 13.33 -20.12 8.97
CA VAL A 364 14.71 -20.10 9.42
C VAL A 364 15.16 -18.71 9.87
N GLU A 365 15.97 -18.66 10.93
CA GLU A 365 16.70 -17.44 11.26
C GLU A 365 17.93 -17.34 10.35
N MET A 366 18.19 -16.15 9.82
CA MET A 366 19.36 -15.90 8.99
C MET A 366 19.95 -14.53 9.23
N ASP A 367 21.26 -14.43 9.09
CA ASP A 367 21.96 -13.15 9.10
C ASP A 367 21.99 -12.58 7.69
N VAL A 368 21.73 -11.27 7.58
CA VAL A 368 21.67 -10.56 6.30
C VAL A 368 22.63 -9.37 6.35
N GLU A 369 23.41 -9.21 5.29
CA GLU A 369 24.25 -8.03 5.06
C GLU A 369 23.80 -7.32 3.78
N LEU A 370 23.23 -6.12 3.93
CA LEU A 370 22.77 -5.28 2.84
C LEU A 370 23.93 -4.51 2.20
N ILE A 371 23.86 -4.27 0.90
CA ILE A 371 24.85 -3.47 0.18
C ILE A 371 24.72 -1.96 0.45
N THR A 372 23.60 -1.52 1.01
CA THR A 372 23.30 -0.11 1.29
C THR A 372 22.62 -0.03 2.64
N PRO A 373 23.00 0.92 3.52
CA PRO A 373 22.37 1.08 4.82
C PRO A 373 20.94 1.59 4.68
N ILE A 374 20.02 1.01 5.43
CA ILE A 374 18.62 1.46 5.49
C ILE A 374 18.17 1.64 6.93
N ALA A 375 17.13 2.45 7.12
CA ALA A 375 16.53 2.68 8.42
C ALA A 375 15.78 1.42 8.88
N ILE A 376 16.44 0.58 9.67
CA ILE A 376 15.93 -0.70 10.20
C ILE A 376 15.71 -0.59 11.70
N GLU A 377 14.71 -1.31 12.18
CA GLU A 377 14.43 -1.52 13.60
C GLU A 377 13.91 -2.94 13.82
N VAL A 378 14.04 -3.46 15.04
CA VAL A 378 13.50 -4.77 15.41
C VAL A 378 11.98 -4.78 15.25
N GLY A 379 11.46 -5.84 14.64
CA GLY A 379 10.04 -6.00 14.30
C GLY A 379 9.67 -5.51 12.90
N LEU A 380 10.58 -4.82 12.18
CA LEU A 380 10.32 -4.38 10.81
C LEU A 380 10.17 -5.59 9.88
N ARG A 381 9.05 -5.67 9.18
CA ARG A 381 8.79 -6.72 8.18
C ARG A 381 9.48 -6.41 6.85
N PHE A 382 9.81 -7.46 6.13
CA PHE A 382 10.40 -7.37 4.79
C PHE A 382 9.97 -8.54 3.91
N ALA A 383 10.01 -8.30 2.60
CA ALA A 383 9.86 -9.34 1.59
C ALA A 383 11.20 -9.60 0.88
N ILE A 384 11.43 -10.83 0.48
CA ILE A 384 12.60 -11.26 -0.30
C ILE A 384 12.13 -11.58 -1.71
N ARG A 385 12.79 -10.99 -2.72
CA ARG A 385 12.42 -11.17 -4.13
C ARG A 385 13.62 -11.54 -4.99
N GLU A 386 13.36 -12.39 -5.99
CA GLU A 386 14.32 -12.81 -7.00
C GLU A 386 13.62 -12.92 -8.36
N GLY A 387 14.21 -12.33 -9.40
CA GLY A 387 13.71 -12.47 -10.77
C GLY A 387 12.24 -12.04 -10.96
N GLY A 388 11.79 -11.02 -10.21
CA GLY A 388 10.41 -10.52 -10.26
C GLY A 388 9.40 -11.31 -9.41
N ARG A 389 9.84 -12.34 -8.67
CA ARG A 389 8.98 -13.17 -7.80
C ARG A 389 9.30 -12.94 -6.33
N THR A 390 8.30 -13.00 -5.48
CA THR A 390 8.51 -13.07 -4.04
C THR A 390 8.89 -14.51 -3.66
N VAL A 391 10.03 -14.66 -3.00
CA VAL A 391 10.59 -15.97 -2.65
C VAL A 391 10.62 -16.21 -1.15
N GLY A 392 10.35 -15.19 -0.35
CA GLY A 392 10.27 -15.29 1.10
C GLY A 392 9.78 -14.01 1.73
N SER A 393 9.43 -14.09 2.99
CA SER A 393 9.08 -12.96 3.84
C SER A 393 9.60 -13.17 5.25
N GLY A 394 9.83 -12.07 5.96
CA GLY A 394 10.34 -12.16 7.32
C GLY A 394 10.19 -10.88 8.12
N ALA A 395 10.69 -10.95 9.34
CA ALA A 395 10.79 -9.80 10.23
C ALA A 395 12.21 -9.72 10.83
N VAL A 396 12.67 -8.49 11.05
CA VAL A 396 13.94 -8.23 11.74
C VAL A 396 13.80 -8.60 13.21
N ILE A 397 14.64 -9.50 13.71
CA ILE A 397 14.62 -9.93 15.10
C ILE A 397 15.80 -9.37 15.92
N ALA A 398 16.89 -8.99 15.25
CA ALA A 398 18.04 -8.33 15.88
C ALA A 398 18.81 -7.46 14.87
N ILE A 399 19.46 -6.43 15.38
CA ILE A 399 20.44 -5.61 14.64
C ILE A 399 21.83 -6.09 15.07
N ASN A 400 22.70 -6.35 14.11
CA ASN A 400 24.01 -6.97 14.34
C ASN A 400 25.18 -5.96 14.29
N GLU A 401 24.89 -4.68 14.38
CA GLU A 401 25.88 -3.58 14.40
C GLU A 401 25.89 -2.86 15.75
#